data_da676340bdd16393aff93e6de8595e89
#
_entry.id   da676340bdd16393aff93e6de8595e89
#
_cell.length_a   1.000
_cell.length_b   1.000
_cell.length_c   1.000
_cell.angle_alpha   90.00
_cell.angle_beta   90.00
_cell.angle_gamma   90.00
#
_symmetry.space_group_name_H-M   'P 1'
#
loop_
_entity.id
_entity.type
_entity.pdbx_description
1 polymer ?
#
loop_
_entity_poly.entity_id
_entity_poly.type
_entity_poly.pdbx_seq_one_letter_code
_entity_poly.pdbx_strand_id
1 'polypeptide(L)'
;MITEKLQNAVNDQITAELWSSNLYLQMAFYFEKEGWNGFAHWMHKQSDEEREHAIRLANYLAKRGGEASVNMIDVVPSGWGSVNEVFAS
;
A
#
# COMPACT_ATOMS: atom_id res chain seq x y z
N MET A 1 -22.60 -1.58 16.77
CA MET A 1 -22.63 -1.41 15.31
C MET A 1 -21.75 -0.23 14.92
N ILE A 2 -21.00 -0.35 13.82
CA ILE A 2 -20.09 0.71 13.37
C ILE A 2 -20.89 1.84 12.72
N THR A 3 -20.45 3.10 12.93
CA THR A 3 -21.09 4.25 12.28
C THR A 3 -20.61 4.35 10.82
N GLU A 4 -21.43 4.96 9.97
CA GLU A 4 -21.06 5.22 8.58
C GLU A 4 -19.79 6.06 8.47
N LYS A 5 -19.66 7.07 9.32
CA LYS A 5 -18.48 7.95 9.36
C LYS A 5 -17.21 7.16 9.65
N LEU A 6 -17.24 6.26 10.63
CA LEU A 6 -16.09 5.44 10.98
C LEU A 6 -15.79 4.43 9.86
N GLN A 7 -16.82 3.80 9.29
CA GLN A 7 -16.65 2.89 8.19
C GLN A 7 -15.97 3.57 7.00
N ASN A 8 -16.41 4.76 6.63
CA ASN A 8 -15.81 5.52 5.52
C ASN A 8 -14.35 5.85 5.82
N ALA A 9 -14.04 6.26 7.04
CA ALA A 9 -12.67 6.58 7.43
C ALA A 9 -11.76 5.35 7.34
N VAL A 10 -12.24 4.18 7.78
CA VAL A 10 -11.46 2.94 7.71
C VAL A 10 -11.29 2.51 6.26
N ASN A 11 -12.32 2.63 5.42
CA ASN A 11 -12.21 2.31 3.99
C ASN A 11 -11.23 3.25 3.27
N ASP A 12 -11.17 4.51 3.64
CA ASP A 12 -10.18 5.44 3.12
C ASP A 12 -8.76 5.00 3.51
N GLN A 13 -8.59 4.52 4.74
CA GLN A 13 -7.30 4.02 5.20
C GLN A 13 -6.90 2.72 4.50
N ILE A 14 -7.85 1.82 4.24
CA ILE A 14 -7.61 0.60 3.44
C ILE A 14 -7.03 1.00 2.08
N THR A 15 -7.65 1.96 1.42
CA THR A 15 -7.22 2.43 0.11
C THR A 15 -5.82 3.07 0.18
N ALA A 16 -5.55 3.85 1.23
CA ALA A 16 -4.23 4.46 1.44
C ALA A 16 -3.13 3.40 1.65
N GLU A 17 -3.42 2.34 2.41
CA GLU A 17 -2.47 1.25 2.61
C GLU A 17 -2.18 0.51 1.30
N LEU A 18 -3.22 0.30 0.48
CA LEU A 18 -3.04 -0.34 -0.83
C LEU A 18 -2.26 0.55 -1.78
N TRP A 19 -2.45 1.87 -1.71
CA TRP A 19 -1.63 2.80 -2.49
C TRP A 19 -0.16 2.69 -2.09
N SER A 20 0.13 2.64 -0.79
CA SER A 20 1.50 2.47 -0.29
C SER A 20 2.10 1.13 -0.74
N SER A 21 1.30 0.06 -0.72
CA SER A 21 1.72 -1.25 -1.21
C SER A 21 2.13 -1.17 -2.69
N ASN A 22 1.32 -0.50 -3.51
CA ASN A 22 1.62 -0.32 -4.94
C ASN A 22 2.89 0.53 -5.15
N LEU A 23 3.08 1.57 -4.34
CA LEU A 23 4.27 2.41 -4.40
C LEU A 23 5.53 1.58 -4.13
N TYR A 24 5.54 0.81 -3.05
CA TYR A 24 6.68 -0.04 -2.70
C TYR A 24 6.93 -1.11 -3.76
N LEU A 25 5.87 -1.66 -4.34
CA LEU A 25 6.00 -2.62 -5.43
C LEU A 25 6.66 -1.99 -6.65
N GLN A 26 6.25 -0.77 -7.01
CA GLN A 26 6.86 -0.04 -8.12
C GLN A 26 8.34 0.28 -7.85
N MET A 27 8.67 0.62 -6.61
CA MET A 27 10.06 0.81 -6.18
C MET A 27 10.86 -0.48 -6.32
N ALA A 28 10.28 -1.63 -5.96
CA ALA A 28 10.92 -2.93 -6.13
C ALA A 28 11.25 -3.19 -7.60
N PHE A 29 10.32 -2.91 -8.50
CA PHE A 29 10.55 -3.06 -9.95
C PHE A 29 11.69 -2.19 -10.43
N TYR A 30 11.78 -0.96 -9.94
CA TYR A 30 12.88 -0.06 -10.27
C TYR A 30 14.22 -0.64 -9.81
N PHE A 31 14.31 -1.10 -8.57
CA PHE A 31 15.54 -1.68 -8.03
C PHE A 31 15.95 -2.96 -8.77
N GLU A 32 14.98 -3.78 -9.17
CA GLU A 32 15.25 -4.99 -9.97
C GLU A 32 15.86 -4.61 -11.32
N LYS A 33 15.30 -3.61 -11.98
CA LYS A 33 15.81 -3.14 -13.26
C LYS A 33 17.23 -2.61 -13.15
N GLU A 34 17.53 -1.91 -12.04
CA GLU A 34 18.85 -1.33 -11.80
C GLU A 34 19.86 -2.33 -11.19
N GLY A 35 19.42 -3.57 -10.93
CA GLY A 35 20.30 -4.59 -10.39
C GLY A 35 20.51 -4.55 -8.87
N TRP A 36 19.68 -3.80 -8.15
CA TRP A 36 19.78 -3.66 -6.69
C TRP A 36 18.87 -4.68 -6.01
N ASN A 37 19.24 -5.96 -6.08
CA ASN A 37 18.38 -7.05 -5.65
C ASN A 37 18.04 -7.04 -4.16
N GLY A 38 18.97 -6.60 -3.31
CA GLY A 38 18.72 -6.49 -1.87
C GLY A 38 17.64 -5.45 -1.55
N PHE A 39 17.71 -4.30 -2.17
CA PHE A 39 16.69 -3.25 -2.02
C PHE A 39 15.36 -3.68 -2.63
N ALA A 40 15.38 -4.37 -3.77
CA ALA A 40 14.17 -4.91 -4.38
C ALA A 40 13.46 -5.88 -3.44
N HIS A 41 14.20 -6.80 -2.84
CA HIS A 41 13.64 -7.76 -1.89
C HIS A 41 12.99 -7.06 -0.70
N TRP A 42 13.68 -6.05 -0.14
CA TRP A 42 13.15 -5.29 0.99
C TRP A 42 11.86 -4.56 0.62
N MET A 43 11.81 -3.96 -0.57
CA MET A 43 10.62 -3.26 -1.04
C MET A 43 9.44 -4.20 -1.28
N HIS A 44 9.68 -5.41 -1.78
CA HIS A 44 8.62 -6.43 -1.90
C HIS A 44 8.04 -6.77 -0.53
N LYS A 45 8.88 -6.90 0.49
CA LYS A 45 8.42 -7.15 1.86
C LYS A 45 7.58 -6.00 2.38
N GLN A 46 8.01 -4.76 2.16
CA GLN A 46 7.25 -3.59 2.57
C GLN A 46 5.90 -3.52 1.87
N SER A 47 5.86 -3.85 0.58
CA SER A 47 4.62 -3.91 -0.18
C SER A 47 3.64 -4.92 0.42
N ASP A 48 4.13 -6.12 0.75
CA ASP A 48 3.32 -7.17 1.35
C ASP A 48 2.80 -6.75 2.74
N GLU A 49 3.61 -6.10 3.54
CA GLU A 49 3.20 -5.61 4.87
C GLU A 49 2.08 -4.58 4.78
N GLU A 50 2.16 -3.65 3.84
CA GLU A 50 1.10 -2.65 3.66
C GLU A 50 -0.20 -3.31 3.20
N ARG A 51 -0.12 -4.32 2.34
CA ARG A 51 -1.28 -5.09 1.92
C ARG A 51 -1.92 -5.82 3.10
N GLU A 52 -1.12 -6.40 3.99
CA GLU A 52 -1.62 -7.04 5.20
C GLU A 52 -2.34 -6.05 6.11
N HIS A 53 -1.82 -4.83 6.24
CA HIS A 53 -2.49 -3.78 7.02
C HIS A 53 -3.89 -3.51 6.47
N ALA A 54 -4.03 -3.42 5.14
CA ALA A 54 -5.34 -3.23 4.50
C ALA A 54 -6.29 -4.37 4.83
N ILE A 55 -5.81 -5.61 4.77
CA ILE A 55 -6.61 -6.80 5.07
C ILE A 55 -7.06 -6.81 6.53
N ARG A 56 -6.18 -6.43 7.46
CA ARG A 56 -6.54 -6.34 8.89
C ARG A 56 -7.63 -5.31 9.13
N LEU A 57 -7.55 -4.17 8.46
CA LEU A 57 -8.58 -3.13 8.56
C LEU A 57 -9.92 -3.63 8.01
N ALA A 58 -9.89 -4.37 6.89
CA ALA A 58 -11.09 -4.97 6.32
C ALA A 58 -11.73 -5.98 7.29
N ASN A 59 -10.91 -6.80 7.95
CA ASN A 59 -11.37 -7.75 8.95
C ASN A 59 -11.96 -7.04 10.18
N TYR A 60 -11.37 -5.93 10.57
CA TYR A 60 -11.90 -5.09 11.66
C TYR A 60 -13.31 -4.63 11.33
N LEU A 61 -13.54 -4.12 10.11
CA LEU A 61 -14.87 -3.71 9.69
C LEU A 61 -15.86 -4.87 9.67
N ALA A 62 -15.46 -6.00 9.12
CA ALA A 62 -16.32 -7.19 9.02
C ALA A 62 -16.79 -7.66 10.39
N LYS A 63 -15.91 -7.67 11.38
CA LYS A 63 -16.23 -8.08 12.75
C LYS A 63 -17.23 -7.16 13.43
N ARG A 64 -17.35 -5.92 12.99
CA ARG A 64 -18.24 -4.92 13.56
C ARG A 64 -19.51 -4.70 12.74
N GLY A 65 -19.78 -5.61 11.80
CA GLY A 65 -20.96 -5.51 10.96
C GLY A 65 -20.86 -4.44 9.88
N GLY A 66 -19.66 -3.94 9.63
CA GLY A 66 -19.41 -2.99 8.56
C GLY A 66 -19.06 -3.68 7.26
N GLU A 67 -18.84 -2.87 6.24
CA GLU A 67 -18.52 -3.34 4.91
C GLU A 67 -17.20 -2.73 4.44
N ALA A 68 -16.24 -3.58 4.12
CA ALA A 68 -14.96 -3.15 3.58
C ALA A 68 -15.09 -2.90 2.08
N SER A 69 -14.47 -1.84 1.60
CA SER A 69 -14.41 -1.54 0.18
C SER A 69 -13.07 -0.94 -0.19
N VAL A 70 -12.65 -1.21 -1.40
CA VAL A 70 -11.47 -0.59 -1.99
C VAL A 70 -11.95 0.54 -2.87
N ASN A 71 -11.62 1.77 -2.52
CA ASN A 71 -11.94 2.94 -3.31
C ASN A 71 -10.89 3.10 -4.43
N MET A 72 -11.02 4.15 -5.23
CA MET A 72 -10.06 4.41 -6.29
C MET A 72 -8.65 4.55 -5.72
N ILE A 73 -7.72 3.79 -6.27
CA ILE A 73 -6.30 3.87 -5.90
C ILE A 73 -5.59 4.71 -6.96
N ASP A 74 -5.02 5.83 -6.54
CA ASP A 74 -4.29 6.70 -7.45
C ASP A 74 -3.06 5.99 -8.02
N VAL A 75 -2.63 6.45 -9.20
CA VAL A 75 -1.40 5.95 -9.81
C VAL A 75 -0.20 6.30 -8.93
N VAL A 76 0.76 5.39 -8.85
CA VAL A 76 1.99 5.62 -8.11
C VAL A 76 3.08 6.13 -9.05
N PRO A 77 4.07 6.90 -8.53
CA PRO A 77 5.22 7.30 -9.34
C PRO A 77 5.94 6.08 -9.90
N SER A 78 6.47 6.21 -11.13
CA SER A 78 7.17 5.12 -11.79
C SER A 78 8.42 5.64 -12.47
N GLY A 79 9.44 5.74 -12.13
CA GLY A 79 10.63 6.28 -12.77
C GLY A 79 11.34 7.27 -11.87
N TRP A 80 12.51 6.88 -11.46
CA TRP A 80 13.38 7.71 -10.65
C TRP A 80 14.72 7.82 -11.37
N GLY A 81 15.37 8.97 -11.22
CA GLY A 81 16.66 9.20 -11.87
C GLY A 81 17.82 8.49 -11.17
N SER A 82 17.63 8.11 -9.90
CA SER A 82 18.67 7.46 -9.11
C SER A 82 18.07 6.76 -7.90
N VAL A 83 18.86 5.89 -7.27
CA VAL A 83 18.50 5.22 -6.03
C VAL A 83 18.15 6.23 -4.93
N ASN A 84 18.90 7.33 -4.87
CA ASN A 84 18.63 8.37 -3.87
C ASN A 84 17.25 9.00 -4.05
N GLU A 85 16.80 9.18 -5.29
CA GLU A 85 15.47 9.72 -5.56
C GLU A 85 14.36 8.78 -5.09
N VAL A 86 14.56 7.46 -5.19
CA VAL A 86 13.61 6.49 -4.69
C VAL A 86 13.41 6.69 -3.18
N PHE A 87 14.49 6.79 -2.43
CA PHE A 87 14.41 6.96 -0.98
C PHE A 87 13.89 8.34 -0.57
N ALA A 88 13.94 9.32 -1.46
CA ALA A 88 13.40 10.65 -1.20
C ALA A 88 11.90 10.75 -1.49
N SER A 89 11.31 9.73 -2.08
CA SER A 89 9.89 9.73 -2.49
C SER A 89 8.89 9.57 -1.33
#